data_287645154c58021a5710243094252bc5
#
_entry.id   287645154c58021a5710243094252bc5
#
_cell.length_a   1.000
_cell.length_b   1.000
_cell.length_c   1.000
_cell.angle_alpha   90.00
_cell.angle_beta   90.00
_cell.angle_gamma   90.00
#
_symmetry.space_group_name_H-M   'P 1'
#
loop_
_entity.id
_entity.type
_entity.pdbx_description
1 polymer ?
#
loop_
_entity_poly.entity_id
_entity_poly.type
_entity_poly.pdbx_seq_one_letter_code
_entity_poly.pdbx_strand_id
1 'polypeptide(L)'
;MFDFNKPKIEITEISEDKKFGRFVVEPLERGYGTTLGNSLRRIMLSSLPGAAVSQVKIDGVLHEFSSIPGVKEDVSEIIMNLKSLAIKNSSADNEPKTAYIECEGKGVVTAADIQADQDIEIMNPDQVIATLNGGKDCRLAMELTITRGRGYVMVSDRKSVV
;
A
#
# COMPACT_ATOMS: atom_id res chain seq x y z
N MET A 1 -35.90 -33.54 9.00
CA MET A 1 -35.17 -33.02 7.84
C MET A 1 -34.85 -31.56 8.17
N PHE A 2 -33.61 -31.21 8.47
CA PHE A 2 -33.23 -29.84 8.81
C PHE A 2 -33.24 -29.03 7.51
N ASP A 3 -34.20 -28.14 7.38
CA ASP A 3 -34.30 -27.22 6.23
C ASP A 3 -33.27 -26.11 6.44
N PHE A 4 -32.06 -26.27 5.90
CA PHE A 4 -31.05 -25.25 5.95
C PHE A 4 -31.41 -24.15 4.97
N ASN A 5 -32.09 -23.13 5.43
CA ASN A 5 -32.30 -21.91 4.66
C ASN A 5 -30.93 -21.34 4.28
N LYS A 6 -30.63 -21.32 2.98
CA LYS A 6 -29.38 -20.76 2.48
C LYS A 6 -29.34 -19.27 2.78
N PRO A 7 -28.33 -18.78 3.52
CA PRO A 7 -28.21 -17.37 3.79
C PRO A 7 -28.05 -16.57 2.48
N LYS A 8 -28.70 -15.43 2.43
CA LYS A 8 -28.55 -14.44 1.37
C LYS A 8 -27.59 -13.36 1.84
N ILE A 9 -26.76 -12.89 0.91
CA ILE A 9 -25.85 -11.77 1.14
C ILE A 9 -26.43 -10.57 0.40
N GLU A 10 -26.73 -9.52 1.11
CA GLU A 10 -27.24 -8.27 0.57
C GLU A 10 -26.22 -7.15 0.81
N ILE A 11 -25.93 -6.39 -0.24
CA ILE A 11 -25.05 -5.22 -0.15
C ILE A 11 -25.93 -4.03 0.18
N THR A 12 -25.83 -3.52 1.39
CA THR A 12 -26.63 -2.37 1.86
C THR A 12 -26.00 -1.04 1.49
N GLU A 13 -24.67 -0.98 1.51
CA GLU A 13 -23.93 0.26 1.28
C GLU A 13 -22.53 -0.03 0.80
N ILE A 14 -22.06 0.71 -0.19
CA ILE A 14 -20.65 0.77 -0.61
C ILE A 14 -20.31 2.24 -0.80
N SER A 15 -19.21 2.71 -0.18
CA SER A 15 -18.72 4.07 -0.39
C SER A 15 -18.22 4.28 -1.82
N GLU A 16 -18.25 5.52 -2.31
CA GLU A 16 -17.79 5.86 -3.67
C GLU A 16 -16.32 5.54 -3.87
N ASP A 17 -15.49 5.73 -2.83
CA ASP A 17 -14.06 5.41 -2.81
C ASP A 17 -13.78 3.91 -2.61
N LYS A 18 -14.82 3.07 -2.47
CA LYS A 18 -14.75 1.61 -2.26
C LYS A 18 -13.94 1.17 -1.02
N LYS A 19 -13.74 2.06 -0.06
CA LYS A 19 -13.01 1.75 1.18
C LYS A 19 -13.92 1.27 2.32
N PHE A 20 -15.23 1.45 2.18
CA PHE A 20 -16.21 0.99 3.14
C PHE A 20 -17.33 0.22 2.46
N GLY A 21 -17.76 -0.89 3.08
CA GLY A 21 -18.91 -1.65 2.63
C GLY A 21 -19.70 -2.21 3.81
N ARG A 22 -21.04 -2.17 3.71
CA ARG A 22 -21.95 -2.79 4.66
C ARG A 22 -22.73 -3.89 3.98
N PHE A 23 -22.68 -5.07 4.59
CA PHE A 23 -23.32 -6.27 4.08
C PHE A 23 -24.26 -6.83 5.14
N VAL A 24 -25.41 -7.31 4.71
CA VAL A 24 -26.36 -8.05 5.56
C VAL A 24 -26.38 -9.50 5.10
N VAL A 25 -26.25 -10.42 6.04
CA VAL A 25 -26.27 -11.86 5.78
C VAL A 25 -27.37 -12.48 6.63
N GLU A 26 -28.43 -12.91 5.99
CA GLU A 26 -29.60 -13.50 6.68
C GLU A 26 -30.33 -14.52 5.78
N PRO A 27 -31.06 -15.49 6.37
CA PRO A 27 -31.13 -15.80 7.79
C PRO A 27 -29.87 -16.55 8.26
N LEU A 28 -29.45 -16.31 9.51
CA LEU A 28 -28.36 -17.05 10.16
C LEU A 28 -28.89 -17.67 11.47
N GLU A 29 -28.43 -18.86 11.79
CA GLU A 29 -28.69 -19.48 13.07
C GLU A 29 -28.00 -18.71 14.22
N ARG A 30 -28.53 -18.85 15.43
CA ARG A 30 -28.03 -18.18 16.61
C ARG A 30 -26.54 -18.54 16.85
N GLY A 31 -25.69 -17.52 16.95
CA GLY A 31 -24.24 -17.66 17.16
C GLY A 31 -23.40 -17.70 15.88
N TYR A 32 -23.97 -18.04 14.73
CA TYR A 32 -23.22 -18.12 13.46
C TYR A 32 -22.72 -16.76 12.99
N GLY A 33 -23.40 -15.67 13.29
CA GLY A 33 -22.96 -14.32 12.91
C GLY A 33 -21.58 -13.98 13.46
N THR A 34 -21.31 -14.31 14.72
CA THR A 34 -19.99 -14.09 15.35
C THR A 34 -18.91 -14.96 14.69
N THR A 35 -19.22 -16.22 14.42
CA THR A 35 -18.28 -17.16 13.77
C THR A 35 -17.94 -16.70 12.37
N LEU A 36 -18.95 -16.32 11.57
CA LEU A 36 -18.75 -15.83 10.20
C LEU A 36 -17.95 -14.52 10.20
N GLY A 37 -18.31 -13.57 11.05
CA GLY A 37 -17.63 -12.28 11.16
C GLY A 37 -16.14 -12.42 11.53
N ASN A 38 -15.84 -13.26 12.54
CA ASN A 38 -14.46 -13.52 12.94
C ASN A 38 -13.66 -14.24 11.84
N SER A 39 -14.27 -15.19 11.14
CA SER A 39 -13.62 -15.91 10.04
C SER A 39 -13.28 -14.96 8.90
N LEU A 40 -14.22 -14.14 8.47
CA LEU A 40 -14.01 -13.13 7.42
C LEU A 40 -12.95 -12.12 7.84
N ARG A 41 -13.01 -11.61 9.08
CA ARG A 41 -12.00 -10.68 9.59
C ARG A 41 -10.59 -11.26 9.50
N ARG A 42 -10.41 -12.52 9.93
CA ARG A 42 -9.11 -13.19 9.90
C ARG A 42 -8.59 -13.36 8.48
N ILE A 43 -9.43 -13.80 7.55
CA ILE A 43 -9.07 -13.97 6.13
C ILE A 43 -8.67 -12.63 5.51
N MET A 44 -9.46 -11.58 5.73
CA MET A 44 -9.19 -10.25 5.18
C MET A 44 -7.88 -9.66 5.69
N LEU A 45 -7.52 -9.91 6.95
CA LEU A 45 -6.28 -9.37 7.54
C LEU A 45 -5.03 -10.18 7.19
N SER A 46 -5.14 -11.47 6.91
CA SER A 46 -3.98 -12.36 6.80
C SER A 46 -3.77 -12.99 5.44
N SER A 47 -4.82 -13.12 4.62
CA SER A 47 -4.78 -14.04 3.48
C SER A 47 -4.97 -13.37 2.12
N LEU A 48 -5.44 -12.14 2.07
CA LEU A 48 -5.59 -11.42 0.81
C LEU A 48 -4.22 -11.05 0.24
N PRO A 49 -3.94 -11.40 -1.03
CA PRO A 49 -2.71 -11.00 -1.67
C PRO A 49 -2.76 -9.50 -2.03
N GLY A 50 -1.60 -8.85 -1.96
CA GLY A 50 -1.44 -7.45 -2.33
C GLY A 50 -0.02 -7.17 -2.79
N ALA A 51 0.22 -5.97 -3.28
CA ALA A 51 1.54 -5.46 -3.58
C ALA A 51 1.83 -4.22 -2.73
N ALA A 52 3.08 -4.08 -2.30
CA ALA A 52 3.52 -2.92 -1.53
C ALA A 52 5.00 -2.64 -1.76
N VAL A 53 5.42 -1.42 -1.45
CA VAL A 53 6.84 -1.07 -1.38
C VAL A 53 7.45 -1.80 -0.19
N SER A 54 8.40 -2.68 -0.46
CA SER A 54 9.11 -3.47 0.56
C SER A 54 10.44 -2.85 0.95
N GLN A 55 11.06 -2.11 0.03
CA GLN A 55 12.36 -1.48 0.22
C GLN A 55 12.40 -0.15 -0.53
N VAL A 56 13.09 0.84 0.03
CA VAL A 56 13.39 2.11 -0.61
C VAL A 56 14.89 2.40 -0.47
N LYS A 57 15.48 2.88 -1.54
CA LYS A 57 16.84 3.43 -1.55
C LYS A 57 16.76 4.86 -2.02
N ILE A 58 17.25 5.80 -1.21
CA ILE A 58 17.22 7.24 -1.51
C ILE A 58 18.66 7.71 -1.69
N ASP A 59 18.93 8.43 -2.75
CA ASP A 59 20.26 8.96 -3.03
C ASP A 59 20.71 9.92 -1.94
N GLY A 60 21.94 9.71 -1.44
CA GLY A 60 22.55 10.55 -0.39
C GLY A 60 22.04 10.27 1.03
N VAL A 61 21.18 9.26 1.23
CA VAL A 61 20.63 8.88 2.54
C VAL A 61 21.24 7.56 3.00
N LEU A 62 21.76 7.55 4.23
CA LEU A 62 22.39 6.37 4.83
C LEU A 62 21.48 5.66 5.86
N HIS A 63 20.52 6.39 6.44
CA HIS A 63 19.60 5.83 7.45
C HIS A 63 18.29 6.63 7.49
N GLU A 64 17.26 6.01 8.01
CA GLU A 64 15.87 6.51 8.05
C GLU A 64 15.65 7.78 8.90
N PHE A 65 16.58 8.12 9.77
CA PHE A 65 16.51 9.32 10.62
C PHE A 65 17.23 10.54 10.00
N SER A 66 17.54 10.48 8.72
CA SER A 66 18.18 11.57 7.98
C SER A 66 17.14 12.57 7.48
N SER A 67 17.61 13.78 7.20
CA SER A 67 16.90 14.77 6.41
C SER A 67 17.55 14.89 5.03
N ILE A 68 16.75 15.22 4.01
CA ILE A 68 17.23 15.41 2.64
C ILE A 68 17.30 16.92 2.38
N PRO A 69 18.45 17.47 1.94
CA PRO A 69 18.56 18.89 1.64
C PRO A 69 17.52 19.34 0.60
N GLY A 70 16.76 20.40 0.92
CA GLY A 70 15.74 20.92 0.03
C GLY A 70 14.40 20.18 0.01
N VAL A 71 14.25 19.12 0.78
CA VAL A 71 12.99 18.41 1.01
C VAL A 71 12.42 18.80 2.37
N LYS A 72 11.11 19.00 2.45
CA LYS A 72 10.44 19.42 3.69
C LYS A 72 10.30 18.27 4.67
N GLU A 73 9.91 17.11 4.18
CA GLU A 73 9.68 15.90 4.95
C GLU A 73 11.02 15.21 5.27
N ASP A 74 11.13 14.60 6.43
CA ASP A 74 12.24 13.72 6.75
C ASP A 74 12.06 12.34 6.07
N VAL A 75 13.12 11.53 6.10
CA VAL A 75 13.10 10.20 5.47
C VAL A 75 12.06 9.28 6.10
N SER A 76 11.85 9.36 7.41
CA SER A 76 10.83 8.57 8.11
C SER A 76 9.43 8.92 7.64
N GLU A 77 9.14 10.21 7.43
CA GLU A 77 7.85 10.69 6.91
C GLU A 77 7.65 10.24 5.46
N ILE A 78 8.69 10.34 4.62
CA ILE A 78 8.65 9.82 3.24
C ILE A 78 8.35 8.32 3.22
N ILE A 79 8.98 7.52 4.09
CA ILE A 79 8.71 6.09 4.19
C ILE A 79 7.25 5.83 4.60
N MET A 80 6.69 6.61 5.51
CA MET A 80 5.28 6.49 5.91
C MET A 80 4.34 6.84 4.76
N ASN A 81 4.67 7.86 3.97
CA ASN A 81 3.90 8.25 2.80
C ASN A 81 3.94 7.15 1.72
N LEU A 82 5.11 6.54 1.49
CA LEU A 82 5.26 5.39 0.57
C LEU A 82 4.45 4.16 1.03
N LYS A 83 4.32 3.92 2.33
CA LYS A 83 3.47 2.84 2.86
C LYS A 83 1.98 3.05 2.60
N SER A 84 1.56 4.28 2.33
CA SER A 84 0.16 4.62 2.01
C SER A 84 -0.18 4.43 0.53
N LEU A 85 0.80 4.02 -0.30
CA LEU A 85 0.56 3.74 -1.71
C LEU A 85 -0.32 2.50 -1.89
N ALA A 86 -1.34 2.64 -2.72
CA ALA A 86 -2.19 1.54 -3.17
C ALA A 86 -1.67 1.04 -4.51
N ILE A 87 -1.00 -0.10 -4.50
CA ILE A 87 -0.29 -0.65 -5.68
C ILE A 87 -0.98 -1.92 -6.14
N LYS A 88 -1.26 -1.99 -7.44
CA LYS A 88 -1.69 -3.22 -8.11
C LYS A 88 -0.55 -3.73 -8.97
N ASN A 89 -0.19 -4.99 -8.78
CA ASN A 89 0.81 -5.68 -9.58
C ASN A 89 0.12 -6.79 -10.39
N SER A 90 0.11 -6.64 -11.71
CA SER A 90 -0.52 -7.55 -12.66
C SER A 90 0.45 -8.57 -13.27
N SER A 91 1.73 -8.55 -12.91
CA SER A 91 2.73 -9.48 -13.46
C SER A 91 2.35 -10.95 -13.17
N ALA A 92 2.74 -11.84 -14.03
CA ALA A 92 2.52 -13.28 -13.83
C ALA A 92 3.51 -13.91 -12.85
N ASP A 93 4.66 -13.29 -12.65
CA ASP A 93 5.73 -13.72 -11.75
C ASP A 93 5.59 -13.11 -10.35
N ASN A 94 6.29 -13.67 -9.39
CA ASN A 94 6.39 -13.14 -8.02
C ASN A 94 7.71 -12.41 -7.77
N GLU A 95 8.42 -12.06 -8.84
CA GLU A 95 9.70 -11.38 -8.71
C GLU A 95 9.51 -9.94 -8.24
N PRO A 96 10.43 -9.40 -7.42
CA PRO A 96 10.42 -8.00 -7.06
C PRO A 96 10.49 -7.11 -8.30
N LYS A 97 9.66 -6.08 -8.36
CA LYS A 97 9.69 -5.07 -9.42
C LYS A 97 10.31 -3.79 -8.89
N THR A 98 11.05 -3.10 -9.74
CA THR A 98 11.68 -1.84 -9.38
C THR A 98 10.91 -0.67 -9.99
N ALA A 99 10.74 0.39 -9.22
CA ALA A 99 10.19 1.66 -9.69
C ALA A 99 11.09 2.80 -9.23
N TYR A 100 11.03 3.93 -9.93
CA TYR A 100 11.91 5.06 -9.68
C TYR A 100 11.11 6.34 -9.51
N ILE A 101 11.62 7.23 -8.66
CA ILE A 101 11.19 8.62 -8.58
C ILE A 101 12.42 9.49 -8.79
N GLU A 102 12.34 10.43 -9.71
CA GLU A 102 13.37 11.43 -9.92
C GLU A 102 12.72 12.78 -10.17
N CYS A 103 12.86 13.68 -9.21
CA CYS A 103 12.26 15.02 -9.24
C CYS A 103 13.30 16.06 -8.82
N GLU A 104 13.29 17.20 -9.53
CA GLU A 104 14.20 18.32 -9.27
C GLU A 104 13.40 19.65 -9.16
N GLY A 105 13.97 20.60 -8.44
CA GLY A 105 13.43 21.96 -8.37
C GLY A 105 12.48 22.17 -7.21
N LYS A 106 11.33 22.82 -7.45
CA LYS A 106 10.31 23.14 -6.45
C LYS A 106 8.98 22.55 -6.84
N GLY A 107 8.33 21.84 -5.92
CA GLY A 107 7.02 21.28 -6.15
C GLY A 107 6.66 20.19 -5.16
N VAL A 108 5.46 19.65 -5.32
CA VAL A 108 4.98 18.50 -4.57
C VAL A 108 5.24 17.26 -5.41
N VAL A 109 5.95 16.29 -4.85
CA VAL A 109 6.15 14.97 -5.45
C VAL A 109 5.01 14.07 -5.01
N THR A 110 4.31 13.51 -5.98
CA THR A 110 3.15 12.66 -5.77
C THR A 110 3.39 11.25 -6.29
N ALA A 111 2.48 10.36 -6.03
CA ALA A 111 2.54 8.99 -6.53
C ALA A 111 2.45 8.91 -8.06
N ALA A 112 1.94 9.95 -8.74
CA ALA A 112 1.92 10.05 -10.19
C ALA A 112 3.34 10.19 -10.80
N ASP A 113 4.32 10.68 -10.03
CA ASP A 113 5.71 10.84 -10.46
C ASP A 113 6.51 9.54 -10.42
N ILE A 114 5.89 8.44 -9.94
CA ILE A 114 6.53 7.13 -9.90
C ILE A 114 6.62 6.54 -11.31
N GLN A 115 7.83 6.27 -11.74
CA GLN A 115 8.11 5.57 -12.99
C GLN A 115 8.24 4.08 -12.70
N ALA A 116 7.29 3.29 -13.16
CA ALA A 116 7.23 1.85 -12.93
C ALA A 116 6.99 1.10 -14.24
N ASP A 117 7.23 -0.22 -14.23
CA ASP A 117 6.90 -1.09 -15.34
C ASP A 117 5.39 -1.13 -15.63
N GLN A 118 5.01 -1.55 -16.84
CA GLN A 118 3.61 -1.65 -17.30
C GLN A 118 2.74 -2.55 -16.41
N ASP A 119 3.35 -3.49 -15.69
CA ASP A 119 2.67 -4.41 -14.78
C ASP A 119 2.29 -3.77 -13.44
N ILE A 120 2.82 -2.59 -13.13
CA ILE A 120 2.60 -1.89 -11.87
C ILE A 120 1.67 -0.69 -12.11
N GLU A 121 0.54 -0.71 -11.46
CA GLU A 121 -0.46 0.36 -11.51
C GLU A 121 -0.62 0.98 -10.11
N ILE A 122 -0.49 2.31 -10.01
CA ILE A 122 -0.71 3.05 -8.77
C ILE A 122 -2.14 3.56 -8.75
N MET A 123 -2.91 3.08 -7.77
CA MET A 123 -4.35 3.34 -7.69
C MET A 123 -4.70 4.68 -7.04
N ASN A 124 -3.74 5.31 -6.34
CA ASN A 124 -3.88 6.61 -5.68
C ASN A 124 -2.78 7.60 -6.12
N PRO A 125 -2.83 8.07 -7.37
CA PRO A 125 -1.78 8.93 -7.95
C PRO A 125 -1.62 10.28 -7.23
N ASP A 126 -2.66 10.76 -6.56
CA ASP A 126 -2.67 12.03 -5.82
C ASP A 126 -1.99 11.94 -4.44
N GLN A 127 -1.56 10.75 -4.02
CA GLN A 127 -0.87 10.58 -2.74
C GLN A 127 0.43 11.36 -2.73
N VAL A 128 0.55 12.31 -1.81
CA VAL A 128 1.78 13.10 -1.62
C VAL A 128 2.85 12.21 -0.99
N ILE A 129 4.05 12.26 -1.57
CA ILE A 129 5.23 11.53 -1.08
C ILE A 129 6.18 12.48 -0.38
N ALA A 130 6.52 13.60 -1.03
CA ALA A 130 7.45 14.59 -0.51
C ALA A 130 7.16 15.98 -1.09
N THR A 131 7.70 17.02 -0.48
CA THR A 131 7.60 18.40 -0.95
C THR A 131 9.00 18.98 -1.12
N LEU A 132 9.32 19.40 -2.34
CA LEU A 132 10.56 20.06 -2.68
C LEU A 132 10.44 21.57 -2.45
N ASN A 133 11.30 22.13 -1.61
CA ASN A 133 11.26 23.56 -1.25
C ASN A 133 11.92 24.48 -2.29
N GLY A 134 12.62 23.89 -3.26
CA GLY A 134 13.37 24.62 -4.27
C GLY A 134 14.76 25.03 -3.77
N GLY A 135 15.67 25.16 -4.70
CA GLY A 135 17.09 25.46 -4.48
C GLY A 135 17.90 24.88 -5.63
N LYS A 136 19.17 25.30 -5.73
CA LYS A 136 20.05 24.83 -6.82
C LYS A 136 20.38 23.33 -6.74
N ASP A 137 20.25 22.74 -5.52
CA ASP A 137 20.64 21.35 -5.23
C ASP A 137 19.41 20.51 -4.75
N CYS A 138 18.20 21.01 -4.99
CA CYS A 138 16.98 20.31 -4.57
C CYS A 138 16.63 19.22 -5.58
N ARG A 139 17.11 18.00 -5.29
CA ARG A 139 16.84 16.79 -6.09
C ARG A 139 16.42 15.67 -5.14
N LEU A 140 15.36 14.98 -5.50
CA LEU A 140 14.93 13.76 -4.84
C LEU A 140 14.99 12.64 -5.86
N ALA A 141 15.89 11.70 -5.65
CA ALA A 141 16.01 10.48 -6.46
C ALA A 141 15.91 9.27 -5.54
N MET A 142 14.99 8.36 -5.85
CA MET A 142 14.80 7.14 -5.08
C MET A 142 14.44 5.95 -5.96
N GLU A 143 14.87 4.78 -5.52
CA GLU A 143 14.54 3.49 -6.08
C GLU A 143 13.61 2.75 -5.10
N LEU A 144 12.48 2.27 -5.61
CA LEU A 144 11.46 1.56 -4.86
C LEU A 144 11.43 0.10 -5.29
N THR A 145 11.53 -0.83 -4.36
CA THR A 145 11.31 -2.25 -4.63
C THR A 145 9.90 -2.62 -4.24
N ILE A 146 9.12 -3.08 -5.19
CA ILE A 146 7.72 -3.48 -5.03
C ILE A 146 7.65 -5.00 -5.03
N THR A 147 7.06 -5.57 -3.98
CA THR A 147 6.88 -7.02 -3.85
C THR A 147 5.43 -7.38 -3.60
N ARG A 148 5.07 -8.61 -3.98
CA ARG A 148 3.80 -9.21 -3.59
C ARG A 148 3.92 -9.88 -2.23
N GLY A 149 2.83 -9.86 -1.47
CA GLY A 149 2.76 -10.51 -0.16
C GLY A 149 1.34 -10.69 0.32
N ARG A 150 1.22 -11.19 1.56
CA ARG A 150 -0.04 -11.37 2.26
C ARG A 150 0.12 -10.96 3.72
N GLY A 151 -0.92 -10.35 4.28
CA GLY A 151 -0.93 -9.97 5.68
C GLY A 151 0.13 -8.89 6.00
N TYR A 152 0.82 -9.06 7.12
CA TYR A 152 1.85 -8.15 7.60
C TYR A 152 3.15 -8.92 7.90
N VAL A 153 4.26 -8.44 7.36
CA VAL A 153 5.60 -9.01 7.59
C VAL A 153 6.40 -8.04 8.45
N MET A 154 6.85 -8.50 9.61
CA MET A 154 7.68 -7.69 10.51
C MET A 154 9.05 -7.42 9.89
N VAL A 155 9.70 -6.32 10.31
CA VAL A 155 11.04 -5.94 9.85
C VAL A 155 12.06 -7.03 10.12
N SER A 156 11.97 -7.69 11.28
CA SER A 156 12.84 -8.84 11.66
C SER A 156 12.79 -10.01 10.67
N ASP A 157 11.68 -10.18 9.98
CA ASP A 157 11.46 -11.29 9.05
C ASP A 157 11.80 -10.92 7.60
N ARG A 158 12.08 -9.64 7.36
CA ARG A 158 12.54 -9.16 6.06
C ARG A 158 14.05 -9.33 5.97
N LYS A 159 14.49 -10.06 4.96
CA LYS A 159 15.93 -10.16 4.61
C LYS A 159 16.47 -8.88 3.94
N SER A 160 15.83 -7.74 4.13
CA SER A 160 16.23 -6.50 3.52
C SER A 160 17.20 -5.75 4.42
N VAL A 161 18.36 -5.55 3.90
CA VAL A 161 19.32 -4.57 4.38
C VAL A 161 18.89 -3.21 3.85
N VAL A 162 18.98 -2.22 4.68
CA VAL A 162 18.84 -0.79 4.33
C VAL A 162 19.83 -0.43 3.25
#